data_64c176fe06b7d6d5c11699043622b366
#
_entry.id   64c176fe06b7d6d5c11699043622b366
#
_cell.length_a   1.000
_cell.length_b   1.000
_cell.length_c   1.000
_cell.angle_alpha   90.00
_cell.angle_beta   90.00
_cell.angle_gamma   90.00
#
_symmetry.space_group_name_H-M   'P 1'
#
loop_
_entity.id
_entity.type
_entity.pdbx_description
1 polymer ?
#
loop_
_entity_poly.entity_id
_entity_poly.type
_entity_poly.pdbx_seq_one_letter_code
_entity_poly.pdbx_strand_id
1 'polypeptide(L)'
;AVFCDFENVALGVREAKYDRFDIAKVLERLLLKGSIVVKKAYCDWERYKSFKAPMHEASFELIEIPHVRQSGKNSADIRMVVDALDLCYTKAHVDTFVIISGDSDFSPLVSKLRENAKTVIGVGVKNSTSDLLIANCDEFIFYDDLVREDEAKRRAAKKRREARPAGAAREAAPSDDKKQEAFDLVIETLQALVAERGED
;
A
#
# COMPACT_ATOMS: atom_id res chain seq x y z
N ALA A 1 4.43 9.02 3.64
CA ALA A 1 3.28 8.82 4.53
C ALA A 1 2.06 8.37 3.73
N VAL A 2 1.21 7.54 4.34
CA VAL A 2 0.00 6.99 3.69
C VAL A 2 -1.24 7.39 4.49
N PHE A 3 -2.20 8.01 3.82
CA PHE A 3 -3.48 8.44 4.36
C PHE A 3 -4.60 7.78 3.57
N CYS A 4 -5.49 7.06 4.23
CA CYS A 4 -6.54 6.26 3.60
C CYS A 4 -7.92 6.71 4.06
N ASP A 5 -8.71 7.23 3.14
CA ASP A 5 -10.15 7.38 3.26
C ASP A 5 -10.77 6.01 2.98
N PHE A 6 -10.92 5.22 4.06
CA PHE A 6 -11.25 3.81 3.92
C PHE A 6 -12.67 3.59 3.40
N GLU A 7 -13.62 4.42 3.81
CA GLU A 7 -15.01 4.27 3.39
C GLU A 7 -15.17 4.44 1.87
N ASN A 8 -14.55 5.48 1.31
CA ASN A 8 -14.57 5.76 -0.13
C ASN A 8 -14.03 4.57 -0.94
N VAL A 9 -12.84 4.09 -0.55
CA VAL A 9 -12.18 2.99 -1.26
C VAL A 9 -12.96 1.68 -1.12
N ALA A 10 -13.49 1.36 0.07
CA ALA A 10 -14.28 0.16 0.29
C ALA A 10 -15.57 0.17 -0.54
N LEU A 11 -16.21 1.33 -0.69
CA LEU A 11 -17.37 1.51 -1.56
C LEU A 11 -16.98 1.32 -3.03
N GLY A 12 -15.92 1.97 -3.50
CA GLY A 12 -15.43 1.85 -4.86
C GLY A 12 -15.08 0.41 -5.26
N VAL A 13 -14.40 -0.33 -4.37
CA VAL A 13 -14.06 -1.75 -4.57
C VAL A 13 -15.32 -2.61 -4.71
N ARG A 14 -16.34 -2.35 -3.88
CA ARG A 14 -17.62 -3.05 -3.96
C ARG A 14 -18.38 -2.75 -5.26
N GLU A 15 -18.39 -1.49 -5.69
CA GLU A 15 -19.03 -1.06 -6.94
C GLU A 15 -18.34 -1.65 -8.17
N ALA A 16 -17.01 -1.78 -8.12
CA ALA A 16 -16.21 -2.44 -9.14
C ALA A 16 -16.34 -3.98 -9.12
N LYS A 17 -17.16 -4.52 -8.19
CA LYS A 17 -17.42 -5.97 -8.02
C LYS A 17 -16.19 -6.80 -7.68
N TYR A 18 -15.22 -6.22 -7.00
CA TYR A 18 -14.16 -6.96 -6.35
C TYR A 18 -14.65 -7.50 -5.01
N ASP A 19 -14.18 -8.68 -4.62
CA ASP A 19 -14.62 -9.35 -3.39
C ASP A 19 -14.33 -8.53 -2.14
N ARG A 20 -13.12 -7.96 -2.05
CA ARG A 20 -12.67 -7.22 -0.87
C ARG A 20 -11.50 -6.31 -1.21
N PHE A 21 -11.45 -5.15 -0.55
CA PHE A 21 -10.25 -4.32 -0.55
C PHE A 21 -9.10 -5.01 0.20
N ASP A 22 -7.96 -5.13 -0.44
CA ASP A 22 -6.74 -5.73 0.10
C ASP A 22 -5.63 -4.68 0.13
N ILE A 23 -5.39 -4.14 1.32
CA ILE A 23 -4.38 -3.10 1.54
C ILE A 23 -2.96 -3.60 1.27
N ALA A 24 -2.69 -4.91 1.43
CA ALA A 24 -1.36 -5.47 1.19
C ALA A 24 -0.91 -5.25 -0.26
N LYS A 25 -1.81 -5.35 -1.24
CA LYS A 25 -1.51 -5.09 -2.67
C LYS A 25 -1.04 -3.65 -2.91
N VAL A 26 -1.67 -2.71 -2.23
CA VAL A 26 -1.30 -1.29 -2.30
C VAL A 26 0.07 -1.08 -1.67
N LEU A 27 0.29 -1.63 -0.46
CA LEU A 27 1.57 -1.49 0.24
C LEU A 27 2.72 -2.15 -0.52
N GLU A 28 2.53 -3.33 -1.12
CA GLU A 28 3.54 -3.96 -1.97
C GLU A 28 4.01 -3.05 -3.11
N ARG A 29 3.08 -2.35 -3.76
CA ARG A 29 3.41 -1.39 -4.81
C ARG A 29 4.14 -0.16 -4.26
N LEU A 30 3.69 0.37 -3.11
CA LEU A 30 4.27 1.57 -2.50
C LEU A 30 5.67 1.32 -1.95
N LEU A 31 5.94 0.14 -1.39
CA LEU A 31 7.26 -0.25 -0.87
C LEU A 31 8.34 -0.29 -1.95
N LEU A 32 7.97 -0.44 -3.23
CA LEU A 32 8.91 -0.32 -4.35
C LEU A 32 9.38 1.13 -4.58
N LYS A 33 8.68 2.12 -3.99
CA LYS A 33 8.96 3.55 -4.17
C LYS A 33 9.71 4.16 -2.99
N GLY A 34 9.70 3.50 -1.83
CA GLY A 34 10.37 3.98 -0.64
C GLY A 34 9.84 3.38 0.64
N SER A 35 10.42 3.80 1.76
CA SER A 35 9.98 3.37 3.09
C SER A 35 8.74 4.13 3.55
N ILE A 36 7.81 3.43 4.20
CA ILE A 36 6.57 4.02 4.70
C ILE A 36 6.69 4.22 6.21
N VAL A 37 6.71 5.48 6.66
CA VAL A 37 6.90 5.85 8.07
C VAL A 37 5.59 6.15 8.81
N VAL A 38 4.53 6.52 8.10
CA VAL A 38 3.21 6.82 8.67
C VAL A 38 2.14 6.15 7.82
N LYS A 39 1.21 5.46 8.48
CA LYS A 39 0.04 4.83 7.85
C LYS A 39 -1.19 5.11 8.71
N LYS A 40 -2.13 5.90 8.20
CA LYS A 40 -3.37 6.26 8.89
C LYS A 40 -4.58 5.95 8.01
N ALA A 41 -5.65 5.45 8.61
CA ALA A 41 -6.90 5.17 7.90
C ALA A 41 -8.10 5.67 8.70
N TYR A 42 -9.01 6.34 8.01
CA TYR A 42 -10.12 7.10 8.55
C TYR A 42 -11.43 6.49 8.09
N CYS A 43 -12.29 6.11 9.00
CA CYS A 43 -13.69 5.78 8.75
C CYS A 43 -14.46 5.51 10.06
N ASP A 44 -15.76 5.23 9.97
CA ASP A 44 -16.53 4.58 11.03
C ASP A 44 -16.19 3.08 11.06
N TRP A 45 -15.19 2.70 11.87
CA TRP A 45 -14.69 1.33 11.98
C TRP A 45 -15.70 0.36 12.58
N GLU A 46 -16.76 0.84 13.21
CA GLU A 46 -17.84 -0.03 13.67
C GLU A 46 -18.63 -0.62 12.50
N ARG A 47 -18.74 0.13 11.39
CA ARG A 47 -19.36 -0.36 10.14
C ARG A 47 -18.45 -1.29 9.35
N TYR A 48 -17.12 -1.15 9.52
CA TYR A 48 -16.09 -1.88 8.76
C TYR A 48 -15.25 -2.83 9.65
N LYS A 49 -15.87 -3.43 10.69
CA LYS A 49 -15.20 -4.31 11.68
C LYS A 49 -14.32 -5.40 11.06
N SER A 50 -14.79 -6.00 9.96
CA SER A 50 -14.07 -7.10 9.29
C SER A 50 -12.74 -6.67 8.67
N PHE A 51 -12.51 -5.38 8.52
CA PHE A 51 -11.27 -4.82 7.98
C PHE A 51 -10.28 -4.36 9.06
N LYS A 52 -10.72 -4.26 10.33
CA LYS A 52 -9.83 -3.82 11.43
C LYS A 52 -8.59 -4.71 11.52
N ALA A 53 -8.74 -6.03 11.56
CA ALA A 53 -7.61 -6.94 11.70
C ALA A 53 -6.59 -6.82 10.54
N PRO A 54 -6.98 -6.91 9.25
CA PRO A 54 -6.03 -6.72 8.14
C PRO A 54 -5.33 -5.36 8.15
N MET A 55 -6.02 -4.29 8.54
CA MET A 55 -5.43 -2.96 8.60
C MET A 55 -4.42 -2.84 9.77
N HIS A 56 -4.71 -3.44 10.92
CA HIS A 56 -3.76 -3.55 12.03
C HIS A 56 -2.54 -4.41 11.68
N GLU A 57 -2.72 -5.54 11.02
CA GLU A 57 -1.64 -6.39 10.51
C GLU A 57 -0.73 -5.61 9.55
N ALA A 58 -1.33 -4.72 8.74
CA ALA A 58 -0.61 -3.80 7.87
C ALA A 58 -0.02 -2.59 8.63
N SER A 59 -0.16 -2.53 9.96
CA SER A 59 0.32 -1.47 10.86
C SER A 59 -0.27 -0.09 10.55
N PHE A 60 -1.55 -0.03 10.20
CA PHE A 60 -2.29 1.24 10.12
C PHE A 60 -2.77 1.69 11.49
N GLU A 61 -2.62 2.99 11.77
CA GLU A 61 -3.35 3.68 12.82
C GLU A 61 -4.80 3.88 12.35
N LEU A 62 -5.76 3.30 13.07
CA LEU A 62 -7.17 3.38 12.73
C LEU A 62 -7.80 4.57 13.47
N ILE A 63 -8.15 5.61 12.72
CA ILE A 63 -8.80 6.81 13.27
C ILE A 63 -10.32 6.59 13.21
N GLU A 64 -10.93 6.47 14.39
CA GLU A 64 -12.37 6.30 14.51
C GLU A 64 -13.08 7.63 14.25
N ILE A 65 -13.98 7.65 13.29
CA ILE A 65 -14.85 8.79 12.98
C ILE A 65 -16.30 8.32 13.10
N PRO A 66 -16.95 8.54 14.25
CA PRO A 66 -18.33 8.11 14.46
C PRO A 66 -19.28 8.78 13.48
N HIS A 67 -20.18 8.01 12.90
CA HIS A 67 -21.22 8.54 12.02
C HIS A 67 -22.32 9.23 12.84
N VAL A 68 -22.20 10.54 13.04
CA VAL A 68 -23.21 11.34 13.74
C VAL A 68 -24.21 11.90 12.72
N ARG A 69 -25.49 11.51 12.88
CA ARG A 69 -26.56 11.84 11.93
C ARG A 69 -26.75 13.33 11.60
N GLN A 70 -26.18 14.25 12.39
CA GLN A 70 -26.42 15.70 12.26
C GLN A 70 -25.21 16.54 11.87
N SER A 71 -23.99 16.05 11.88
CA SER A 71 -22.83 16.95 11.75
C SER A 71 -21.70 16.42 10.87
N GLY A 72 -21.94 15.52 9.95
CA GLY A 72 -20.70 15.31 9.28
C GLY A 72 -20.45 14.18 8.34
N LYS A 73 -20.99 14.33 7.15
CA LYS A 73 -20.56 13.51 6.04
C LYS A 73 -19.05 13.65 5.75
N ASN A 74 -18.45 14.79 6.15
CA ASN A 74 -17.06 15.16 5.83
C ASN A 74 -16.11 15.18 7.04
N SER A 75 -16.52 14.63 8.20
CA SER A 75 -15.65 14.66 9.40
C SER A 75 -14.36 13.84 9.23
N ALA A 76 -14.43 12.72 8.52
CA ALA A 76 -13.28 11.89 8.21
C ALA A 76 -12.31 12.62 7.28
N ASP A 77 -12.84 13.23 6.22
CA ASP A 77 -12.07 13.95 5.22
C ASP A 77 -11.34 15.13 5.83
N ILE A 78 -12.04 15.93 6.63
CA ILE A 78 -11.44 17.07 7.35
C ILE A 78 -10.34 16.60 8.29
N ARG A 79 -10.57 15.54 9.05
CA ARG A 79 -9.56 14.98 9.95
C ARG A 79 -8.33 14.50 9.20
N MET A 80 -8.52 13.81 8.09
CA MET A 80 -7.42 13.32 7.24
C MET A 80 -6.62 14.51 6.66
N VAL A 81 -7.31 15.56 6.18
CA VAL A 81 -6.66 16.77 5.67
C VAL A 81 -5.81 17.45 6.75
N VAL A 82 -6.35 17.60 7.96
CA VAL A 82 -5.62 18.23 9.09
C VAL A 82 -4.38 17.41 9.45
N ASP A 83 -4.53 16.10 9.60
CA ASP A 83 -3.40 15.22 9.96
C ASP A 83 -2.31 15.20 8.87
N ALA A 84 -2.70 15.23 7.59
CA ALA A 84 -1.76 15.28 6.48
C ALA A 84 -0.99 16.60 6.42
N LEU A 85 -1.67 17.73 6.62
CA LEU A 85 -1.04 19.05 6.65
C LEU A 85 -0.15 19.21 7.89
N ASP A 86 -0.59 18.77 9.06
CA ASP A 86 0.25 18.77 10.26
C ASP A 86 1.55 18.00 10.02
N LEU A 87 1.46 16.80 9.47
CA LEU A 87 2.63 16.01 9.12
C LEU A 87 3.54 16.71 8.10
N CYS A 88 2.95 17.33 7.08
CA CYS A 88 3.67 18.07 6.05
C CYS A 88 4.55 19.18 6.64
N TYR A 89 4.02 19.93 7.61
CA TYR A 89 4.73 21.05 8.21
C TYR A 89 5.65 20.65 9.37
N THR A 90 5.35 19.55 10.09
CA THR A 90 6.12 19.13 11.27
C THR A 90 7.21 18.12 10.99
N LYS A 91 7.12 17.36 9.89
CA LYS A 91 8.04 16.27 9.55
C LYS A 91 8.72 16.50 8.20
N ALA A 92 9.75 17.31 8.19
CA ALA A 92 10.48 17.69 6.97
C ALA A 92 11.04 16.49 6.18
N HIS A 93 11.40 15.39 6.89
CA HIS A 93 11.93 14.18 6.28
C HIS A 93 10.89 13.32 5.53
N VAL A 94 9.60 13.66 5.65
CA VAL A 94 8.55 13.03 4.86
C VAL A 94 8.36 13.85 3.58
N ASP A 95 8.76 13.31 2.46
CA ASP A 95 8.75 13.97 1.15
C ASP A 95 7.60 13.49 0.25
N THR A 96 7.06 12.30 0.52
CA THR A 96 6.04 11.65 -0.31
C THR A 96 4.78 11.36 0.49
N PHE A 97 3.64 11.82 -0.04
CA PHE A 97 2.32 11.64 0.55
C PHE A 97 1.47 10.78 -0.38
N VAL A 98 0.91 9.71 0.16
CA VAL A 98 -0.02 8.83 -0.56
C VAL A 98 -1.42 9.08 -0.04
N ILE A 99 -2.32 9.45 -0.94
CA ILE A 99 -3.75 9.64 -0.67
C ILE A 99 -4.52 8.49 -1.29
N ILE A 100 -5.10 7.66 -0.46
CA ILE A 100 -5.92 6.53 -0.90
C ILE A 100 -7.39 6.95 -0.80
N SER A 101 -7.92 7.49 -1.88
CA SER A 101 -9.32 7.91 -2.06
C SER A 101 -9.60 8.19 -3.54
N GLY A 102 -10.87 8.18 -3.94
CA GLY A 102 -11.33 8.63 -5.26
C GLY A 102 -12.00 10.00 -5.24
N ASP A 103 -12.12 10.65 -4.07
CA ASP A 103 -12.91 11.86 -3.90
C ASP A 103 -12.15 13.12 -4.34
N SER A 104 -12.80 13.93 -5.17
CA SER A 104 -12.29 15.24 -5.61
C SER A 104 -12.07 16.24 -4.48
N ASP A 105 -12.75 16.07 -3.34
CA ASP A 105 -12.63 16.96 -2.19
C ASP A 105 -11.23 16.97 -1.59
N PHE A 106 -10.38 15.96 -1.92
CA PHE A 106 -8.97 15.95 -1.57
C PHE A 106 -8.06 16.71 -2.56
N SER A 107 -8.57 17.18 -3.70
CA SER A 107 -7.76 17.93 -4.66
C SER A 107 -7.09 19.18 -4.07
N PRO A 108 -7.76 19.96 -3.18
CA PRO A 108 -7.10 21.08 -2.50
C PRO A 108 -5.95 20.65 -1.57
N LEU A 109 -6.08 19.50 -0.88
CA LEU A 109 -5.01 18.92 -0.07
C LEU A 109 -3.81 18.58 -0.95
N VAL A 110 -4.03 17.88 -2.07
CA VAL A 110 -2.98 17.51 -3.02
C VAL A 110 -2.24 18.75 -3.51
N SER A 111 -2.97 19.79 -3.94
CA SER A 111 -2.37 21.06 -4.36
C SER A 111 -1.51 21.69 -3.27
N LYS A 112 -2.01 21.70 -2.01
CA LYS A 112 -1.29 22.29 -0.88
C LYS A 112 -0.02 21.51 -0.52
N LEU A 113 -0.04 20.17 -0.60
CA LEU A 113 1.16 19.34 -0.40
C LEU A 113 2.21 19.63 -1.47
N ARG A 114 1.80 19.74 -2.73
CA ARG A 114 2.70 20.05 -3.86
C ARG A 114 3.27 21.46 -3.77
N GLU A 115 2.50 22.46 -3.31
CA GLU A 115 3.02 23.80 -2.99
C GLU A 115 4.16 23.75 -1.95
N ASN A 116 4.15 22.76 -1.06
CA ASN A 116 5.19 22.52 -0.06
C ASN A 116 6.28 21.55 -0.55
N ALA A 117 6.44 21.42 -1.85
CA ALA A 117 7.46 20.56 -2.50
C ALA A 117 7.36 19.07 -2.08
N LYS A 118 6.14 18.59 -1.78
CA LYS A 118 5.89 17.18 -1.52
C LYS A 118 5.41 16.48 -2.79
N THR A 119 5.88 15.26 -3.01
CA THR A 119 5.36 14.37 -4.05
C THR A 119 4.06 13.74 -3.58
N VAL A 120 3.01 13.75 -4.41
CA VAL A 120 1.72 13.17 -4.06
C VAL A 120 1.36 12.04 -5.01
N ILE A 121 1.13 10.86 -4.44
CA ILE A 121 0.68 9.66 -5.13
C ILE A 121 -0.78 9.42 -4.75
N GLY A 122 -1.67 9.43 -5.75
CA GLY A 122 -3.06 9.02 -5.55
C GLY A 122 -3.21 7.50 -5.70
N VAL A 123 -4.12 6.92 -4.95
CA VAL A 123 -4.54 5.51 -5.10
C VAL A 123 -6.05 5.45 -5.03
N GLY A 124 -6.68 4.84 -6.02
CA GLY A 124 -8.14 4.75 -6.06
C GLY A 124 -8.64 3.66 -6.98
N VAL A 125 -9.96 3.46 -6.99
CA VAL A 125 -10.65 2.52 -7.89
C VAL A 125 -11.06 3.26 -9.16
N LYS A 126 -10.76 2.70 -10.32
CA LYS A 126 -10.88 3.38 -11.61
C LYS A 126 -12.24 4.04 -11.87
N ASN A 127 -13.33 3.33 -11.56
CA ASN A 127 -14.68 3.81 -11.88
C ASN A 127 -15.28 4.75 -10.83
N SER A 128 -14.64 4.87 -9.65
CA SER A 128 -15.10 5.72 -8.54
C SER A 128 -14.12 6.85 -8.20
N THR A 129 -13.12 7.08 -9.05
CA THR A 129 -12.14 8.12 -8.85
C THR A 129 -12.40 9.30 -9.77
N SER A 130 -12.37 10.51 -9.20
CA SER A 130 -12.53 11.77 -9.92
C SER A 130 -11.31 12.05 -10.81
N ASP A 131 -11.56 12.45 -12.07
CA ASP A 131 -10.52 12.91 -12.99
C ASP A 131 -9.76 14.13 -12.43
N LEU A 132 -10.42 14.97 -11.64
CA LEU A 132 -9.80 16.13 -11.01
C LEU A 132 -8.74 15.71 -9.99
N LEU A 133 -9.03 14.69 -9.17
CA LEU A 133 -8.05 14.17 -8.22
C LEU A 133 -6.85 13.54 -8.95
N ILE A 134 -7.12 12.73 -9.98
CA ILE A 134 -6.08 12.09 -10.79
C ILE A 134 -5.14 13.14 -11.38
N ALA A 135 -5.70 14.18 -12.01
CA ALA A 135 -4.93 15.24 -12.69
C ALA A 135 -4.06 16.06 -11.73
N ASN A 136 -4.45 16.16 -10.44
CA ASN A 136 -3.70 16.93 -9.45
C ASN A 136 -2.54 16.13 -8.85
N CYS A 137 -2.57 14.78 -8.85
CA CYS A 137 -1.49 13.96 -8.32
C CYS A 137 -0.28 13.92 -9.25
N ASP A 138 0.91 13.75 -8.68
CA ASP A 138 2.13 13.53 -9.48
C ASP A 138 2.15 12.12 -10.10
N GLU A 139 1.51 11.16 -9.44
CA GLU A 139 1.29 9.80 -9.93
C GLU A 139 -0.06 9.30 -9.42
N PHE A 140 -0.71 8.43 -10.19
CA PHE A 140 -1.94 7.78 -9.76
C PHE A 140 -1.86 6.26 -9.99
N ILE A 141 -2.20 5.48 -8.96
CA ILE A 141 -2.20 4.01 -8.98
C ILE A 141 -3.65 3.54 -8.91
N PHE A 142 -4.11 2.83 -9.92
CA PHE A 142 -5.43 2.22 -9.89
C PHE A 142 -5.39 0.86 -9.20
N TYR A 143 -6.25 0.67 -8.20
CA TYR A 143 -6.41 -0.60 -7.49
C TYR A 143 -6.77 -1.76 -8.44
N ASP A 144 -7.57 -1.46 -9.46
CA ASP A 144 -7.93 -2.38 -10.54
C ASP A 144 -6.72 -3.02 -11.20
N ASP A 145 -5.68 -2.23 -11.45
CA ASP A 145 -4.45 -2.71 -12.08
C ASP A 145 -3.68 -3.64 -11.15
N LEU A 146 -3.64 -3.33 -9.84
CA LEU A 146 -3.00 -4.17 -8.83
C LEU A 146 -3.68 -5.54 -8.72
N VAL A 147 -5.03 -5.57 -8.72
CA VAL A 147 -5.80 -6.82 -8.70
C VAL A 147 -5.51 -7.64 -9.96
N ARG A 148 -5.54 -7.01 -11.13
CA ARG A 148 -5.30 -7.69 -12.41
C ARG A 148 -3.88 -8.27 -12.50
N GLU A 149 -2.88 -7.54 -12.03
CA GLU A 149 -1.49 -8.02 -11.98
C GLU A 149 -1.34 -9.23 -11.05
N ASP A 150 -1.97 -9.19 -9.86
CA ASP A 150 -1.94 -10.29 -8.90
C ASP A 150 -2.62 -11.55 -9.46
N GLU A 151 -3.79 -11.38 -10.09
CA GLU A 151 -4.46 -12.50 -10.78
C GLU A 151 -3.61 -13.10 -11.91
N ALA A 152 -2.95 -12.26 -12.70
CA ALA A 152 -2.06 -12.73 -13.75
C ALA A 152 -0.88 -13.54 -13.20
N LYS A 153 -0.26 -13.07 -12.11
CA LYS A 153 0.80 -13.79 -11.39
C LYS A 153 0.31 -15.14 -10.85
N ARG A 154 -0.88 -15.17 -10.24
CA ARG A 154 -1.50 -16.41 -9.71
C ARG A 154 -1.80 -17.42 -10.82
N ARG A 155 -2.36 -16.97 -11.96
CA ARG A 155 -2.63 -17.82 -13.12
C ARG A 155 -1.33 -18.38 -13.72
N ALA A 156 -0.28 -17.58 -13.85
CA ALA A 156 1.02 -18.01 -14.33
C ALA A 156 1.67 -19.03 -13.39
N ALA A 157 1.61 -18.79 -12.07
CA ALA A 157 2.12 -19.71 -11.07
C ALA A 157 1.37 -21.06 -11.07
N LYS A 158 0.03 -21.03 -11.20
CA LYS A 158 -0.79 -22.24 -11.32
C LYS A 158 -0.43 -23.04 -12.57
N LYS A 159 -0.34 -22.37 -13.73
CA LYS A 159 0.04 -23.02 -15.00
C LYS A 159 1.44 -23.66 -14.92
N ARG A 160 2.38 -22.99 -14.23
CA ARG A 160 3.73 -23.53 -14.00
C ARG A 160 3.73 -24.77 -13.09
N ARG A 161 2.84 -24.82 -12.08
CA ARG A 161 2.67 -26.00 -11.22
C ARG A 161 2.02 -27.17 -11.97
N GLU A 162 1.03 -26.91 -12.81
CA GLU A 162 0.33 -27.91 -13.62
C GLU A 162 1.19 -28.45 -14.77
N ALA A 163 2.05 -27.60 -15.36
CA ALA A 163 2.98 -27.99 -16.41
C ALA A 163 4.21 -28.79 -15.91
N ARG A 164 4.36 -28.93 -14.60
CA ARG A 164 5.39 -29.79 -14.01
C ARG A 164 4.90 -31.24 -14.11
N PRO A 165 5.56 -32.12 -14.90
CA PRO A 165 5.09 -33.52 -15.08
C PRO A 165 4.99 -34.20 -13.74
N ALA A 166 3.90 -34.94 -13.53
CA ALA A 166 3.62 -35.74 -12.33
C ALA A 166 4.61 -36.90 -12.10
N GLY A 167 5.68 -36.99 -12.90
CA GLY A 167 6.71 -37.99 -12.88
C GLY A 167 8.13 -37.53 -12.53
N ALA A 168 8.32 -36.21 -12.30
CA ALA A 168 9.59 -35.79 -11.68
C ALA A 168 9.54 -36.24 -10.21
N ALA A 169 10.08 -37.39 -9.93
CA ALA A 169 10.35 -37.88 -8.60
C ALA A 169 10.84 -36.72 -7.72
N ARG A 170 10.42 -36.72 -6.46
CA ARG A 170 11.06 -35.99 -5.38
C ARG A 170 12.58 -36.06 -5.62
N GLU A 171 13.12 -34.99 -6.27
CA GLU A 171 14.53 -34.73 -6.04
C GLU A 171 14.66 -34.58 -4.54
N ALA A 172 15.44 -35.46 -3.97
CA ALA A 172 15.77 -35.43 -2.56
C ALA A 172 16.07 -34.01 -2.15
N ALA A 173 15.61 -33.62 -0.98
CA ALA A 173 16.03 -32.38 -0.36
C ALA A 173 17.53 -32.22 -0.62
N PRO A 174 17.99 -31.00 -1.01
CA PRO A 174 19.40 -30.84 -1.32
C PRO A 174 20.19 -31.46 -0.19
N SER A 175 21.16 -32.31 -0.58
CA SER A 175 22.03 -32.99 0.39
C SER A 175 22.58 -31.92 1.34
N ASP A 176 22.83 -32.28 2.59
CA ASP A 176 23.33 -31.33 3.57
C ASP A 176 24.59 -30.61 3.06
N ASP A 177 25.38 -31.23 2.19
CA ASP A 177 26.51 -30.62 1.49
C ASP A 177 26.11 -29.41 0.63
N LYS A 178 25.03 -29.48 -0.18
CA LYS A 178 24.58 -28.32 -1.01
C LYS A 178 23.98 -27.19 -0.19
N LYS A 179 23.41 -27.50 0.96
CA LYS A 179 22.97 -26.45 1.90
C LYS A 179 24.17 -25.80 2.55
N GLN A 180 25.19 -26.58 2.92
CA GLN A 180 26.41 -26.08 3.51
C GLN A 180 27.17 -25.18 2.53
N GLU A 181 27.34 -25.61 1.26
CA GLU A 181 27.92 -24.77 0.20
C GLU A 181 27.19 -23.42 0.03
N ALA A 182 25.84 -23.41 0.09
CA ALA A 182 25.06 -22.19 0.00
C ALA A 182 25.29 -21.29 1.23
N PHE A 183 25.39 -21.86 2.42
CA PHE A 183 25.68 -21.11 3.64
C PHE A 183 27.10 -20.55 3.62
N ASP A 184 28.07 -21.34 3.19
CA ASP A 184 29.48 -20.91 3.10
C ASP A 184 29.65 -19.76 2.12
N LEU A 185 28.96 -19.80 0.96
CA LEU A 185 28.94 -18.70 -0.02
C LEU A 185 28.34 -17.40 0.56
N VAL A 186 27.28 -17.52 1.35
CA VAL A 186 26.66 -16.35 2.03
C VAL A 186 27.62 -15.76 3.05
N ILE A 187 28.29 -16.59 3.84
CA ILE A 187 29.26 -16.15 4.85
C ILE A 187 30.45 -15.47 4.19
N GLU A 188 30.99 -16.04 3.11
CA GLU A 188 32.10 -15.47 2.35
C GLU A 188 31.75 -14.11 1.76
N THR A 189 30.51 -13.98 1.20
CA THR A 189 30.01 -12.72 0.66
C THR A 189 29.85 -11.66 1.75
N LEU A 190 29.33 -12.06 2.93
CA LEU A 190 29.21 -11.14 4.07
C LEU A 190 30.57 -10.68 4.60
N GLN A 191 31.54 -11.59 4.68
CA GLN A 191 32.92 -11.26 5.11
C GLN A 191 33.59 -10.31 4.14
N ALA A 192 33.42 -10.50 2.82
CA ALA A 192 33.92 -9.58 1.80
C ALA A 192 33.31 -8.18 1.95
N LEU A 193 31.99 -8.10 2.14
CA LEU A 193 31.30 -6.82 2.33
C LEU A 193 31.70 -6.10 3.63
N VAL A 194 31.98 -6.85 4.69
CA VAL A 194 32.48 -6.28 5.96
C VAL A 194 33.92 -5.78 5.80
N ALA A 195 34.76 -6.49 5.06
CA ALA A 195 36.12 -6.07 4.77
C ALA A 195 36.17 -4.79 3.92
N GLU A 196 35.28 -4.65 2.92
CA GLU A 196 35.17 -3.43 2.10
C GLU A 196 34.65 -2.21 2.90
N ARG A 197 33.81 -2.43 3.94
CA ARG A 197 33.27 -1.34 4.78
C ARG A 197 34.11 -0.99 5.99
N GLY A 198 35.16 -1.73 6.26
CA GLY A 198 36.02 -1.57 7.44
C GLY A 198 37.25 -0.69 7.23
N GLU A 199 37.39 -0.02 6.10
CA GLU A 199 38.51 0.87 5.78
C GLU A 199 38.11 2.35 5.60
N ASP A 200 37.02 2.81 6.29
CA ASP A 200 36.69 4.24 6.41
C ASP A 200 36.60 4.65 7.89
#